data_40a0d90811b6269f0af7e330c7e0580d
#
_entry.id   40a0d90811b6269f0af7e330c7e0580d
#
_cell.length_a   1.000
_cell.length_b   1.000
_cell.length_c   1.000
_cell.angle_alpha   90.00
_cell.angle_beta   90.00
_cell.angle_gamma   90.00
#
_symmetry.space_group_name_H-M   'P 1'
#
loop_
_entity.id
_entity.type
_entity.pdbx_description
1 polymer ?
#
loop_
_entity_poly.entity_id
_entity_poly.type
_entity_poly.pdbx_seq_one_letter_code
_entity_poly.pdbx_strand_id
1 'polypeptide(L)'
;MRPLIVTGTDTEIGKTVFAAALAGALGAHYWKPVQAGLEEDGGDGDRVARLSGLPASHILPEAYRLATPCSPHLAAEIDGVEIDPERLALPRVDGPLVVEGAGGVMVPLTRASTYADQFARWKAPVVLVARTVLGTINHSLLSIEALRARGVDVLGVAFVGDPVEDSEATICAMAQVRRLGRLPRLASLTPENLAQAFSENFLVEDFREDFRA
;
A
#
# COMPACT_ATOMS: atom_id res chain seq x y z
N MET A 1 -0.01 11.34 -14.42
CA MET A 1 0.23 11.34 -12.95
C MET A 1 1.25 10.26 -12.65
N ARG A 2 2.18 10.46 -11.67
CA ARG A 2 3.10 9.41 -11.24
C ARG A 2 2.33 8.31 -10.52
N PRO A 3 2.73 7.02 -10.63
CA PRO A 3 2.19 5.96 -9.80
C PRO A 3 2.39 6.26 -8.32
N LEU A 4 1.44 5.85 -7.47
CA LEU A 4 1.55 5.91 -6.01
C LEU A 4 1.71 4.51 -5.45
N ILE A 5 2.73 4.30 -4.63
CA ILE A 5 2.95 3.03 -3.95
C ILE A 5 2.29 3.10 -2.57
N VAL A 6 1.45 2.14 -2.26
CA VAL A 6 0.89 1.90 -0.93
C VAL A 6 1.62 0.73 -0.30
N THR A 7 2.33 0.97 0.78
CA THR A 7 2.98 -0.06 1.59
C THR A 7 2.56 0.04 3.05
N GLY A 8 3.02 -0.82 3.89
CA GLY A 8 2.63 -0.80 5.29
C GLY A 8 3.78 -1.07 6.25
N THR A 9 3.52 -0.77 7.51
CA THR A 9 4.44 -1.11 8.60
C THR A 9 4.44 -2.61 8.91
N ASP A 10 3.37 -3.33 8.51
CA ASP A 10 3.17 -4.76 8.82
C ASP A 10 2.10 -5.38 7.90
N THR A 11 1.78 -6.65 8.12
CA THR A 11 0.64 -7.36 7.53
C THR A 11 -0.64 -7.03 8.32
N GLU A 12 -1.82 -7.15 7.69
CA GLU A 12 -3.15 -6.96 8.31
C GLU A 12 -3.37 -5.61 9.00
N ILE A 13 -2.73 -4.58 8.52
CA ILE A 13 -2.85 -3.21 9.07
C ILE A 13 -3.87 -2.34 8.32
N GLY A 14 -4.59 -2.88 7.34
CA GLY A 14 -5.58 -2.16 6.54
C GLY A 14 -5.05 -1.57 5.23
N LYS A 15 -3.88 -2.00 4.73
CA LYS A 15 -3.32 -1.53 3.43
C LYS A 15 -4.32 -1.62 2.29
N THR A 16 -4.91 -2.80 2.09
CA THR A 16 -5.83 -3.09 0.98
C THR A 16 -7.10 -2.25 1.07
N VAL A 17 -7.61 -2.04 2.29
CA VAL A 17 -8.78 -1.16 2.51
C VAL A 17 -8.43 0.30 2.19
N PHE A 18 -7.28 0.77 2.65
CA PHE A 18 -6.80 2.11 2.32
C PHE A 18 -6.52 2.26 0.81
N ALA A 19 -5.87 1.27 0.18
CA ALA A 19 -5.60 1.27 -1.26
C ALA A 19 -6.89 1.30 -2.09
N ALA A 20 -7.94 0.56 -1.66
CA ALA A 20 -9.25 0.60 -2.29
C ALA A 20 -9.89 2.01 -2.20
N ALA A 21 -9.86 2.62 -1.01
CA ALA A 21 -10.37 3.97 -0.81
C ALA A 21 -9.63 5.01 -1.65
N LEU A 22 -8.30 4.96 -1.65
CA LEU A 22 -7.45 5.86 -2.42
C LEU A 22 -7.67 5.68 -3.93
N ALA A 23 -7.68 4.44 -4.41
CA ALA A 23 -7.90 4.15 -5.83
C ALA A 23 -9.28 4.64 -6.29
N GLY A 24 -10.32 4.40 -5.49
CA GLY A 24 -11.67 4.91 -5.76
C GLY A 24 -11.73 6.43 -5.80
N ALA A 25 -11.13 7.12 -4.82
CA ALA A 25 -11.12 8.59 -4.76
C ALA A 25 -10.34 9.25 -5.91
N LEU A 26 -9.32 8.59 -6.43
CA LEU A 26 -8.52 9.06 -7.58
C LEU A 26 -9.10 8.64 -8.93
N GLY A 27 -10.06 7.70 -8.98
CA GLY A 27 -10.44 7.01 -10.22
C GLY A 27 -9.25 6.25 -10.82
N ALA A 28 -8.37 5.72 -9.99
CA ALA A 28 -7.09 5.15 -10.39
C ALA A 28 -7.22 3.70 -10.87
N HIS A 29 -6.25 3.26 -11.67
CA HIS A 29 -5.99 1.84 -11.80
C HIS A 29 -5.34 1.32 -10.50
N TYR A 30 -5.62 0.07 -10.17
CA TYR A 30 -5.01 -0.62 -9.03
C TYR A 30 -4.19 -1.82 -9.50
N TRP A 31 -3.03 -2.00 -8.92
CA TRP A 31 -2.16 -3.12 -9.20
C TRP A 31 -1.54 -3.68 -7.92
N LYS A 32 -1.72 -4.99 -7.72
CA LYS A 32 -1.03 -5.81 -6.71
C LYS A 32 -0.01 -6.67 -7.44
N PRO A 33 1.28 -6.30 -7.50
CA PRO A 33 2.26 -7.02 -8.32
C PRO A 33 2.43 -8.48 -7.93
N VAL A 34 2.41 -8.79 -6.64
CA VAL A 34 2.50 -10.16 -6.12
C VAL A 34 1.42 -10.37 -5.09
N GLN A 35 0.51 -11.30 -5.36
CA GLN A 35 -0.44 -11.85 -4.42
C GLN A 35 0.12 -13.15 -3.85
N ALA A 36 0.26 -13.26 -2.54
CA ALA A 36 0.60 -14.51 -1.84
C ALA A 36 -0.53 -14.84 -0.86
N GLY A 37 -0.97 -16.10 -0.89
CA GLY A 37 -2.18 -16.55 -0.22
C GLY A 37 -3.44 -16.13 -0.99
N LEU A 38 -4.25 -17.12 -1.31
CA LEU A 38 -5.56 -16.92 -1.93
C LEU A 38 -6.58 -17.32 -0.89
N GLU A 39 -7.33 -16.34 -0.39
CA GLU A 39 -8.49 -16.57 0.46
C GLU A 39 -9.63 -17.17 -0.38
N GLU A 40 -10.65 -17.74 0.26
CA GLU A 40 -11.84 -18.27 -0.43
C GLU A 40 -12.53 -17.21 -1.29
N ASP A 41 -12.47 -15.95 -0.86
CA ASP A 41 -13.04 -14.77 -1.54
C ASP A 41 -12.13 -14.13 -2.60
N GLY A 42 -11.00 -14.74 -2.93
CA GLY A 42 -10.00 -14.20 -3.86
C GLY A 42 -8.84 -13.47 -3.17
N GLY A 43 -8.10 -12.66 -3.94
CA GLY A 43 -6.95 -11.88 -3.44
C GLY A 43 -7.29 -10.43 -3.09
N ASP A 44 -6.25 -9.65 -2.80
CA ASP A 44 -6.40 -8.21 -2.53
C ASP A 44 -7.01 -7.45 -3.72
N GLY A 45 -6.71 -7.85 -4.96
CA GLY A 45 -7.33 -7.30 -6.17
C GLY A 45 -8.86 -7.46 -6.18
N ASP A 46 -9.35 -8.65 -5.84
CA ASP A 46 -10.79 -8.92 -5.75
C ASP A 46 -11.44 -8.09 -4.62
N ARG A 47 -10.73 -7.92 -3.52
CA ARG A 47 -11.18 -7.08 -2.40
C ARG A 47 -11.26 -5.60 -2.80
N VAL A 48 -10.26 -5.10 -3.51
CA VAL A 48 -10.26 -3.72 -4.03
C VAL A 48 -11.38 -3.53 -5.05
N ALA A 49 -11.62 -4.50 -5.94
CA ALA A 49 -12.73 -4.45 -6.90
C ALA A 49 -14.08 -4.27 -6.19
N ARG A 50 -14.30 -4.99 -5.08
CA ARG A 50 -15.53 -4.90 -4.30
C ARG A 50 -15.69 -3.59 -3.52
N LEU A 51 -14.58 -2.98 -3.08
CA LEU A 51 -14.60 -1.86 -2.12
C LEU A 51 -14.38 -0.49 -2.76
N SER A 52 -13.73 -0.42 -3.92
CA SER A 52 -13.32 0.86 -4.51
C SER A 52 -14.40 1.56 -5.32
N GLY A 53 -15.45 0.84 -5.74
CA GLY A 53 -16.44 1.33 -6.70
C GLY A 53 -15.90 1.51 -8.13
N LEU A 54 -14.67 1.05 -8.41
CA LEU A 54 -14.04 1.15 -9.71
C LEU A 54 -14.56 0.09 -10.69
N PRO A 55 -14.54 0.38 -12.01
CA PRO A 55 -14.79 -0.64 -13.02
C PRO A 55 -13.75 -1.78 -12.92
N ALA A 56 -14.15 -3.00 -13.26
CA ALA A 56 -13.25 -4.16 -13.25
C ALA A 56 -12.00 -3.97 -14.12
N SER A 57 -12.09 -3.17 -15.19
CA SER A 57 -10.96 -2.84 -16.06
C SER A 57 -9.87 -2.00 -15.38
N HIS A 58 -10.16 -1.40 -14.22
CA HIS A 58 -9.18 -0.65 -13.43
C HIS A 58 -8.38 -1.55 -12.48
N ILE A 59 -8.80 -2.80 -12.27
CA ILE A 59 -8.08 -3.76 -11.44
C ILE A 59 -7.17 -4.57 -12.36
N LEU A 60 -5.87 -4.32 -12.26
CA LEU A 60 -4.89 -4.96 -13.13
C LEU A 60 -4.53 -6.36 -12.59
N PRO A 61 -4.27 -7.32 -13.47
CA PRO A 61 -3.86 -8.66 -13.05
C PRO A 61 -2.49 -8.61 -12.36
N GLU A 62 -2.32 -9.45 -11.34
CA GLU A 62 -1.05 -9.63 -10.64
C GLU A 62 0.02 -10.20 -11.59
N ALA A 63 1.27 -9.78 -11.43
CA ALA A 63 2.39 -10.39 -12.15
C ALA A 63 2.67 -11.81 -11.63
N TYR A 64 2.45 -12.03 -10.32
CA TYR A 64 2.57 -13.33 -9.66
C TYR A 64 1.39 -13.54 -8.72
N ARG A 65 0.73 -14.68 -8.89
CA ARG A 65 -0.38 -15.15 -8.06
C ARG A 65 0.03 -16.47 -7.42
N LEU A 66 0.35 -16.43 -6.12
CA LEU A 66 0.91 -17.54 -5.36
C LEU A 66 -0.17 -18.09 -4.41
N ALA A 67 -0.31 -19.39 -4.36
CA ALA A 67 -1.34 -20.05 -3.56
C ALA A 67 -1.00 -20.07 -2.07
N THR A 68 0.30 -20.19 -1.75
CA THR A 68 0.74 -20.35 -0.34
C THR A 68 0.65 -19.04 0.44
N PRO A 69 -0.05 -18.98 1.60
CA PRO A 69 -0.23 -17.78 2.42
C PRO A 69 0.98 -17.50 3.31
N CYS A 70 2.07 -16.99 2.73
CA CYS A 70 3.25 -16.55 3.46
C CYS A 70 3.97 -15.43 2.71
N SER A 71 5.19 -15.08 3.13
CA SER A 71 5.96 -14.05 2.44
C SER A 71 6.26 -14.44 0.99
N PRO A 72 6.26 -13.48 0.04
CA PRO A 72 6.36 -13.74 -1.40
C PRO A 72 7.48 -14.70 -1.81
N HIS A 73 8.70 -14.49 -1.29
CA HIS A 73 9.84 -15.35 -1.61
C HIS A 73 9.62 -16.82 -1.23
N LEU A 74 9.03 -17.07 -0.03
CA LEU A 74 8.78 -18.43 0.45
C LEU A 74 7.56 -19.04 -0.27
N ALA A 75 6.51 -18.26 -0.49
CA ALA A 75 5.35 -18.71 -1.25
C ALA A 75 5.77 -19.15 -2.66
N ALA A 76 6.61 -18.37 -3.33
CA ALA A 76 7.12 -18.70 -4.64
C ALA A 76 7.94 -20.01 -4.65
N GLU A 77 8.83 -20.19 -3.68
CA GLU A 77 9.60 -21.43 -3.55
C GLU A 77 8.71 -22.66 -3.33
N ILE A 78 7.69 -22.56 -2.47
CA ILE A 78 6.76 -23.66 -2.19
C ILE A 78 5.91 -23.97 -3.44
N ASP A 79 5.43 -22.92 -4.12
CA ASP A 79 4.59 -23.05 -5.31
C ASP A 79 5.39 -23.38 -6.59
N GLY A 80 6.73 -23.50 -6.50
CA GLY A 80 7.60 -23.82 -7.64
C GLY A 80 7.69 -22.67 -8.66
N VAL A 81 7.53 -21.42 -8.20
CA VAL A 81 7.58 -20.21 -9.02
C VAL A 81 8.83 -19.41 -8.69
N GLU A 82 9.50 -18.84 -9.69
CA GLU A 82 10.60 -17.89 -9.49
C GLU A 82 10.09 -16.46 -9.70
N ILE A 83 10.23 -15.62 -8.67
CA ILE A 83 9.93 -14.18 -8.78
C ILE A 83 11.14 -13.48 -9.40
N ASP A 84 10.96 -12.99 -10.62
CA ASP A 84 11.92 -12.10 -11.29
C ASP A 84 11.52 -10.64 -11.03
N PRO A 85 12.32 -9.84 -10.29
CA PRO A 85 12.02 -8.44 -10.04
C PRO A 85 11.93 -7.56 -11.31
N GLU A 86 12.56 -7.96 -12.40
CA GLU A 86 12.47 -7.22 -13.67
C GLU A 86 11.06 -7.33 -14.31
N ARG A 87 10.35 -8.42 -14.06
CA ARG A 87 8.95 -8.60 -14.50
C ARG A 87 7.96 -7.76 -13.69
N LEU A 88 8.40 -7.15 -12.58
CA LEU A 88 7.61 -6.24 -11.75
C LEU A 88 7.72 -4.78 -12.25
N ALA A 89 7.88 -4.56 -13.56
CA ALA A 89 7.81 -3.23 -14.15
C ALA A 89 6.44 -2.61 -13.96
N LEU A 90 6.40 -1.31 -13.62
CA LEU A 90 5.12 -0.59 -13.44
C LEU A 90 4.28 -0.65 -14.73
N PRO A 91 3.01 -1.05 -14.66
CA PRO A 91 2.10 -1.05 -15.80
C PRO A 91 1.93 0.34 -16.39
N ARG A 92 1.83 0.41 -17.72
CA ARG A 92 1.46 1.64 -18.42
C ARG A 92 -0.05 1.70 -18.54
N VAL A 93 -0.65 2.72 -17.95
CA VAL A 93 -2.10 2.94 -17.94
C VAL A 93 -2.43 4.40 -18.27
N ASP A 94 -3.62 4.64 -18.78
CA ASP A 94 -4.14 5.98 -18.97
C ASP A 94 -4.76 6.46 -17.66
N GLY A 95 -4.04 7.31 -16.93
CA GLY A 95 -4.51 7.87 -15.66
C GLY A 95 -3.64 7.51 -14.45
N PRO A 96 -4.17 7.76 -13.23
CA PRO A 96 -3.48 7.42 -11.99
C PRO A 96 -3.32 5.91 -11.81
N LEU A 97 -2.26 5.51 -11.12
CA LEU A 97 -2.00 4.11 -10.76
C LEU A 97 -1.65 4.01 -9.26
N VAL A 98 -2.39 3.20 -8.54
CA VAL A 98 -2.11 2.80 -7.15
C VAL A 98 -1.51 1.40 -7.17
N VAL A 99 -0.31 1.26 -6.60
CA VAL A 99 0.43 -0.01 -6.53
C VAL A 99 0.51 -0.46 -5.08
N GLU A 100 0.01 -1.65 -4.76
CA GLU A 100 0.06 -2.16 -3.38
C GLU A 100 1.17 -3.18 -3.19
N GLY A 101 2.07 -2.92 -2.22
CA GLY A 101 3.05 -3.89 -1.75
C GLY A 101 2.43 -4.99 -0.89
N ALA A 102 3.16 -6.05 -0.59
CA ALA A 102 2.75 -7.11 0.32
C ALA A 102 3.46 -7.00 1.67
N GLY A 103 2.72 -7.14 2.77
CA GLY A 103 3.26 -7.07 4.13
C GLY A 103 3.89 -5.72 4.48
N GLY A 104 4.97 -5.75 5.24
CA GLY A 104 5.75 -4.57 5.59
C GLY A 104 6.84 -4.23 4.56
N VAL A 105 7.46 -3.06 4.74
CA VAL A 105 8.47 -2.49 3.83
C VAL A 105 9.62 -3.46 3.52
N MET A 106 10.09 -4.21 4.51
CA MET A 106 11.26 -5.09 4.40
C MET A 106 10.89 -6.55 4.10
N VAL A 107 9.63 -6.83 3.71
CA VAL A 107 9.22 -8.19 3.32
C VAL A 107 10.02 -8.63 2.10
N PRO A 108 10.64 -9.84 2.12
CA PRO A 108 11.41 -10.34 1.01
C PRO A 108 10.52 -10.67 -0.21
N LEU A 109 10.90 -10.13 -1.36
CA LEU A 109 10.40 -10.56 -2.67
C LEU A 109 11.10 -11.80 -3.16
N THR A 110 12.42 -11.82 -2.97
CA THR A 110 13.31 -12.95 -3.27
C THR A 110 14.27 -13.15 -2.09
N ARG A 111 15.14 -14.16 -2.14
CA ARG A 111 16.21 -14.31 -1.14
C ARG A 111 17.26 -13.20 -1.16
N ALA A 112 17.27 -12.39 -2.22
CA ALA A 112 18.27 -11.32 -2.45
C ALA A 112 17.68 -9.92 -2.43
N SER A 113 16.35 -9.75 -2.42
CA SER A 113 15.70 -8.44 -2.52
C SER A 113 14.43 -8.36 -1.70
N THR A 114 14.14 -7.15 -1.21
CA THR A 114 12.93 -6.80 -0.46
C THR A 114 11.99 -5.93 -1.28
N TYR A 115 10.78 -5.68 -0.76
CA TYR A 115 9.87 -4.70 -1.36
C TYR A 115 10.47 -3.29 -1.38
N ALA A 116 11.23 -2.89 -0.34
CA ALA A 116 11.88 -1.58 -0.33
C ALA A 116 12.88 -1.41 -1.49
N ASP A 117 13.59 -2.48 -1.86
CA ASP A 117 14.49 -2.46 -3.02
C ASP A 117 13.70 -2.32 -4.33
N GLN A 118 12.53 -2.95 -4.43
CA GLN A 118 11.65 -2.81 -5.58
C GLN A 118 11.01 -1.41 -5.67
N PHE A 119 10.62 -0.80 -4.54
CA PHE A 119 10.13 0.58 -4.52
C PHE A 119 11.20 1.57 -5.00
N ALA A 120 12.46 1.38 -4.59
CA ALA A 120 13.58 2.17 -5.09
C ALA A 120 13.76 2.06 -6.62
N ARG A 121 13.57 0.87 -7.20
CA ARG A 121 13.59 0.65 -8.65
C ARG A 121 12.46 1.39 -9.37
N TRP A 122 11.26 1.41 -8.81
CA TRP A 122 10.10 2.09 -9.40
C TRP A 122 10.19 3.60 -9.36
N LYS A 123 10.96 4.18 -8.45
CA LYS A 123 11.15 5.65 -8.29
C LYS A 123 9.83 6.41 -8.21
N ALA A 124 8.85 5.80 -7.57
CA ALA A 124 7.53 6.37 -7.33
C ALA A 124 7.36 6.70 -5.83
N PRO A 125 6.58 7.73 -5.48
CA PRO A 125 6.35 8.10 -4.10
C PRO A 125 5.58 7.02 -3.36
N VAL A 126 5.89 6.87 -2.08
CA VAL A 126 5.33 5.85 -1.19
C VAL A 126 4.44 6.50 -0.14
N VAL A 127 3.22 5.99 0.00
CA VAL A 127 2.35 6.19 1.16
C VAL A 127 2.58 5.04 2.12
N LEU A 128 3.04 5.35 3.33
CA LEU A 128 3.16 4.36 4.39
C LEU A 128 1.86 4.27 5.17
N VAL A 129 1.22 3.11 5.14
CA VAL A 129 0.06 2.82 5.98
C VAL A 129 0.54 2.28 7.33
N ALA A 130 0.01 2.86 8.41
CA ALA A 130 0.33 2.47 9.78
C ALA A 130 -0.96 2.32 10.61
N ARG A 131 -1.05 1.26 11.41
CA ARG A 131 -2.14 1.12 12.38
C ARG A 131 -1.87 2.01 13.59
N THR A 132 -2.92 2.32 14.39
CA THR A 132 -2.81 3.22 15.54
C THR A 132 -2.61 2.50 16.89
N VAL A 133 -2.27 1.20 16.89
CA VAL A 133 -2.08 0.42 18.11
C VAL A 133 -0.66 0.52 18.66
N LEU A 134 -0.45 0.07 19.90
CA LEU A 134 0.87 0.04 20.55
C LEU A 134 1.91 -0.65 19.66
N GLY A 135 3.12 -0.08 19.59
CA GLY A 135 4.22 -0.51 18.74
C GLY A 135 4.29 0.23 17.40
N THR A 136 3.24 0.98 17.02
CA THR A 136 3.18 1.67 15.73
C THR A 136 4.29 2.71 15.54
N ILE A 137 4.68 3.44 16.59
CA ILE A 137 5.76 4.46 16.52
C ILE A 137 7.05 3.78 16.05
N ASN A 138 7.48 2.71 16.74
CA ASN A 138 8.70 1.98 16.39
C ASN A 138 8.65 1.43 14.96
N HIS A 139 7.56 0.74 14.58
CA HIS A 139 7.43 0.14 13.25
C HIS A 139 7.37 1.20 12.13
N SER A 140 6.73 2.33 12.38
CA SER A 140 6.66 3.42 11.41
C SER A 140 8.01 4.09 11.18
N LEU A 141 8.74 4.41 12.27
CA LEU A 141 10.06 5.03 12.17
C LEU A 141 11.06 4.12 11.47
N LEU A 142 11.11 2.82 11.82
CA LEU A 142 11.96 1.83 11.16
C LEU A 142 11.61 1.68 9.66
N SER A 143 10.31 1.69 9.32
CA SER A 143 9.86 1.58 7.94
C SER A 143 10.28 2.80 7.12
N ILE A 144 10.12 4.01 7.66
CA ILE A 144 10.51 5.26 6.99
C ILE A 144 12.03 5.32 6.81
N GLU A 145 12.80 4.94 7.85
CA GLU A 145 14.25 4.88 7.76
C GLU A 145 14.72 3.90 6.68
N ALA A 146 14.14 2.71 6.63
CA ALA A 146 14.45 1.70 5.62
C ALA A 146 14.16 2.17 4.18
N LEU A 147 13.05 2.91 3.97
CA LEU A 147 12.71 3.50 2.69
C LEU A 147 13.70 4.60 2.29
N ARG A 148 13.97 5.53 3.21
CA ARG A 148 14.89 6.66 2.96
C ARG A 148 16.33 6.22 2.71
N ALA A 149 16.80 5.19 3.42
CA ALA A 149 18.13 4.60 3.19
C ALA A 149 18.30 4.07 1.76
N ARG A 150 17.21 3.83 1.04
CA ARG A 150 17.19 3.40 -0.37
C ARG A 150 16.83 4.52 -1.35
N GLY A 151 16.76 5.76 -0.87
CA GLY A 151 16.39 6.91 -1.69
C GLY A 151 14.92 6.91 -2.14
N VAL A 152 14.05 6.16 -1.44
CA VAL A 152 12.61 6.14 -1.72
C VAL A 152 11.96 7.38 -1.13
N ASP A 153 11.20 8.09 -1.95
CA ASP A 153 10.43 9.25 -1.54
C ASP A 153 9.19 8.80 -0.73
N VAL A 154 9.09 9.25 0.52
CA VAL A 154 7.96 8.98 1.40
C VAL A 154 7.03 10.17 1.38
N LEU A 155 5.91 10.06 0.66
CA LEU A 155 4.88 11.09 0.56
C LEU A 155 4.31 11.49 1.93
N GLY A 156 4.08 10.49 2.77
CA GLY A 156 3.57 10.67 4.11
C GLY A 156 3.04 9.37 4.71
N VAL A 157 2.41 9.50 5.88
CA VAL A 157 1.81 8.40 6.61
C VAL A 157 0.29 8.52 6.61
N ALA A 158 -0.38 7.46 6.19
CA ALA A 158 -1.82 7.25 6.32
C ALA A 158 -2.08 6.31 7.50
N PHE A 159 -2.82 6.74 8.48
CA PHE A 159 -3.14 5.93 9.64
C PHE A 159 -4.44 5.15 9.45
N VAL A 160 -4.55 3.98 10.08
CA VAL A 160 -5.78 3.15 10.07
C VAL A 160 -6.08 2.69 11.48
N GLY A 161 -7.28 3.01 11.97
CA GLY A 161 -7.75 2.59 13.31
C GLY A 161 -8.35 3.73 14.12
N ASP A 162 -8.44 3.50 15.43
CA ASP A 162 -8.98 4.47 16.38
C ASP A 162 -7.99 5.64 16.58
N PRO A 163 -8.45 6.85 16.98
CA PRO A 163 -7.58 8.00 17.16
C PRO A 163 -6.58 7.79 18.29
N VAL A 164 -5.29 7.95 17.99
CA VAL A 164 -4.19 8.02 18.96
C VAL A 164 -3.29 9.18 18.54
N GLU A 165 -3.78 10.39 18.77
CA GLU A 165 -3.22 11.64 18.24
C GLU A 165 -1.74 11.84 18.63
N ASP A 166 -1.36 11.50 19.84
CA ASP A 166 0.03 11.60 20.30
C ASP A 166 0.97 10.71 19.48
N SER A 167 0.59 9.45 19.24
CA SER A 167 1.39 8.52 18.44
C SER A 167 1.51 8.99 16.99
N GLU A 168 0.39 9.46 16.38
CA GLU A 168 0.36 9.99 15.03
C GLU A 168 1.27 11.22 14.89
N ALA A 169 1.15 12.18 15.85
CA ALA A 169 1.98 13.38 15.88
C ALA A 169 3.47 13.06 16.11
N THR A 170 3.77 12.14 17.02
CA THR A 170 5.14 11.71 17.33
C THR A 170 5.82 11.10 16.10
N ILE A 171 5.14 10.18 15.38
CA ILE A 171 5.67 9.58 14.17
C ILE A 171 6.00 10.66 13.12
N CYS A 172 5.04 11.56 12.87
CA CYS A 172 5.21 12.58 11.84
C CYS A 172 6.32 13.59 12.19
N ALA A 173 6.40 14.00 13.46
CA ALA A 173 7.41 14.94 13.92
C ALA A 173 8.83 14.32 13.91
N MET A 174 9.00 13.11 14.45
CA MET A 174 10.30 12.44 14.52
C MET A 174 10.82 12.06 13.14
N ALA A 175 9.96 11.54 12.28
CA ALA A 175 10.33 11.16 10.94
C ALA A 175 10.32 12.33 9.94
N GLN A 176 9.83 13.52 10.32
CA GLN A 176 9.67 14.67 9.42
C GLN A 176 8.92 14.27 8.13
N VAL A 177 7.75 13.66 8.30
CA VAL A 177 6.85 13.26 7.20
C VAL A 177 5.46 13.87 7.39
N ARG A 178 4.72 13.99 6.29
CA ARG A 178 3.34 14.48 6.33
C ARG A 178 2.43 13.45 6.99
N ARG A 179 1.49 13.93 7.81
CA ARG A 179 0.30 13.18 8.18
C ARG A 179 -0.72 13.35 7.07
N LEU A 180 -1.02 12.29 6.32
CA LEU A 180 -1.97 12.35 5.21
C LEU A 180 -3.41 12.26 5.69
N GLY A 181 -3.65 11.59 6.80
CA GLY A 181 -4.97 11.40 7.37
C GLY A 181 -5.08 10.10 8.15
N ARG A 182 -6.31 9.79 8.63
CA ARG A 182 -6.58 8.53 9.35
C ARG A 182 -7.92 7.94 8.91
N LEU A 183 -7.88 6.73 8.36
CA LEU A 183 -9.06 5.95 8.06
C LEU A 183 -9.59 5.31 9.35
N PRO A 184 -10.78 5.67 9.82
CA PRO A 184 -11.34 5.11 11.04
C PRO A 184 -11.76 3.65 10.84
N ARG A 185 -11.99 2.92 11.92
CA ARG A 185 -12.69 1.63 11.86
C ARG A 185 -14.14 1.85 11.44
N LEU A 186 -14.58 1.13 10.43
CA LEU A 186 -15.93 1.22 9.92
C LEU A 186 -16.79 0.07 10.50
N ALA A 187 -18.01 0.40 10.92
CA ALA A 187 -18.96 -0.60 11.42
C ALA A 187 -19.40 -1.58 10.30
N SER A 188 -19.47 -1.09 9.06
CA SER A 188 -19.67 -1.91 7.87
C SER A 188 -18.76 -1.42 6.75
N LEU A 189 -18.07 -2.36 6.12
CA LEU A 189 -17.14 -2.08 5.04
C LEU A 189 -17.86 -2.23 3.69
N THR A 190 -18.49 -1.13 3.24
CA THR A 190 -19.12 -1.01 1.92
C THR A 190 -18.39 0.05 1.08
N PRO A 191 -18.52 0.05 -0.25
CA PRO A 191 -17.94 1.09 -1.10
C PRO A 191 -18.33 2.50 -0.67
N GLU A 192 -19.61 2.72 -0.34
CA GLU A 192 -20.14 4.03 0.04
C GLU A 192 -19.55 4.51 1.37
N ASN A 193 -19.57 3.65 2.40
CA ASN A 193 -19.01 3.99 3.71
C ASN A 193 -17.50 4.23 3.64
N LEU A 194 -16.79 3.46 2.81
CA LEU A 194 -15.36 3.62 2.62
C LEU A 194 -15.03 4.92 1.89
N ALA A 195 -15.77 5.24 0.83
CA ALA A 195 -15.60 6.49 0.09
C ALA A 195 -15.91 7.72 0.96
N GLN A 196 -16.98 7.67 1.75
CA GLN A 196 -17.33 8.72 2.70
C GLN A 196 -16.23 8.91 3.75
N ALA A 197 -15.81 7.82 4.41
CA ALA A 197 -14.75 7.88 5.42
C ALA A 197 -13.44 8.43 4.86
N PHE A 198 -13.09 8.08 3.62
CA PHE A 198 -11.91 8.64 2.96
C PHE A 198 -12.07 10.14 2.72
N SER A 199 -13.18 10.59 2.16
CA SER A 199 -13.44 12.01 1.85
C SER A 199 -13.49 12.91 3.10
N GLU A 200 -13.91 12.38 4.24
CA GLU A 200 -13.96 13.10 5.51
C GLU A 200 -12.60 13.22 6.21
N ASN A 201 -11.66 12.32 5.90
CA ASN A 201 -10.42 12.18 6.66
C ASN A 201 -9.13 12.41 5.85
N PHE A 202 -9.22 12.53 4.52
CA PHE A 202 -8.08 12.73 3.63
C PHE A 202 -8.35 13.83 2.60
N LEU A 203 -7.32 14.57 2.25
CA LEU A 203 -7.36 15.50 1.12
C LEU A 203 -6.85 14.80 -0.14
N VAL A 204 -7.70 14.64 -1.14
CA VAL A 204 -7.37 13.95 -2.41
C VAL A 204 -6.19 14.63 -3.11
N GLU A 205 -6.08 15.95 -2.96
CA GLU A 205 -5.02 16.78 -3.52
C GLU A 205 -3.64 16.35 -3.02
N ASP A 206 -3.52 15.89 -1.78
CA ASP A 206 -2.26 15.39 -1.20
C ASP A 206 -1.68 14.20 -1.97
N PHE A 207 -2.51 13.49 -2.72
CA PHE A 207 -2.14 12.34 -3.54
C PHE A 207 -2.05 12.65 -5.04
N ARG A 208 -2.44 13.86 -5.46
CA ARG A 208 -2.43 14.31 -6.86
C ARG A 208 -1.26 15.21 -7.21
N GLU A 209 -0.59 15.76 -6.21
CA GLU A 209 0.52 16.68 -6.47
C GLU A 209 1.59 15.97 -7.32
N ASP A 210 1.82 16.50 -8.52
CA ASP A 210 3.06 16.28 -9.23
C ASP A 210 4.16 16.88 -8.35
N PHE A 211 4.90 16.01 -7.64
CA PHE A 211 6.00 16.43 -6.79
C PHE A 211 6.91 17.34 -7.60
N ARG A 212 6.82 18.61 -7.32
CA ARG A 212 7.77 19.59 -7.85
C ARG A 212 9.12 19.22 -7.24
N ALA A 213 10.02 18.84 -8.14
CA ALA A 213 11.43 18.63 -7.86
C ALA A 213 12.05 19.88 -7.22
#